data_559b11e20785ae1ed9c0ed98ffc7b655
#
_entry.id   559b11e20785ae1ed9c0ed98ffc7b655
#
_cell.length_a   1.000
_cell.length_b   1.000
_cell.length_c   1.000
_cell.angle_alpha   90.00
_cell.angle_beta   90.00
_cell.angle_gamma   90.00
#
_symmetry.space_group_name_H-M   'P 1'
#
loop_
_entity.id
_entity.type
_entity.pdbx_description
1 polymer ?
#
loop_
_entity_poly.entity_id
_entity_poly.type
_entity_poly.pdbx_seq_one_letter_code
_entity_poly.pdbx_strand_id
1 'polypeptide(L)'
;MPEDHQPLPDLHLGNAAAAVCHKLSAHAVLLLVVTQDGAISLSGHGVNHAAANEMLSRGIHLNYQQHDAAVLAGAAGEEAQEAARRLAEANHSGGMQ
;
A
#
# COMPACT_ATOMS: atom_id res chain seq x y z
N MET A 1 5.71 -23.70 -16.38
CA MET A 1 6.11 -23.39 -16.67
C MET A 1 6.48 -22.28 -17.31
N PRO A 2 6.55 -22.27 -18.32
CA PRO A 2 7.05 -21.12 -18.95
C PRO A 2 6.30 -19.87 -18.72
N GLU A 3 5.04 -19.94 -18.49
CA GLU A 3 4.39 -18.73 -18.25
C GLU A 3 4.86 -18.08 -17.03
N ASP A 4 5.27 -18.83 -16.08
CA ASP A 4 5.73 -18.22 -14.84
C ASP A 4 7.03 -17.52 -15.04
N HIS A 5 7.77 -17.90 -16.07
CA HIS A 5 9.04 -17.27 -16.28
C HIS A 5 9.01 -16.25 -17.37
N GLN A 6 7.90 -16.09 -18.04
CA GLN A 6 7.84 -15.08 -19.06
C GLN A 6 7.81 -13.74 -18.43
N PRO A 7 8.54 -12.80 -18.95
CA PRO A 7 8.45 -11.47 -18.43
C PRO A 7 7.07 -10.94 -18.70
N LEU A 8 6.62 -10.04 -17.90
CA LEU A 8 5.42 -9.34 -18.20
C LEU A 8 5.63 -8.60 -19.49
N PRO A 9 4.60 -8.41 -20.28
CA PRO A 9 4.76 -7.60 -21.47
C PRO A 9 5.24 -6.24 -21.06
N ASP A 10 5.76 -5.48 -21.99
CA ASP A 10 6.26 -4.17 -21.67
C ASP A 10 5.21 -3.43 -20.90
N LEU A 11 5.47 -3.19 -19.65
CA LEU A 11 4.54 -2.48 -18.80
C LEU A 11 4.77 -0.99 -18.89
N HIS A 12 3.70 -0.27 -18.99
CA HIS A 12 3.74 1.18 -18.87
C HIS A 12 2.47 1.60 -18.16
N LEU A 13 2.38 2.87 -17.83
CA LEU A 13 1.26 3.32 -17.03
C LEU A 13 -0.08 3.07 -17.71
N GLY A 14 -0.09 3.00 -19.03
CA GLY A 14 -1.33 2.80 -19.75
C GLY A 14 -1.87 1.37 -19.71
N ASN A 15 -1.02 0.38 -19.48
CA ASN A 15 -1.48 -1.00 -19.51
C ASN A 15 -1.25 -1.76 -18.22
N ALA A 16 -0.61 -1.14 -17.25
CA ALA A 16 -0.21 -1.86 -16.04
C ALA A 16 -1.43 -2.32 -15.24
N ALA A 17 -2.45 -1.49 -15.12
CA ALA A 17 -3.62 -1.88 -14.35
C ALA A 17 -4.32 -3.06 -14.98
N ALA A 18 -4.46 -3.08 -16.29
CA ALA A 18 -5.09 -4.19 -16.97
C ALA A 18 -4.26 -5.47 -16.81
N ALA A 19 -2.95 -5.35 -16.90
CA ALA A 19 -2.07 -6.51 -16.77
C ALA A 19 -2.17 -7.10 -15.37
N VAL A 20 -2.16 -6.26 -14.35
CA VAL A 20 -2.28 -6.71 -12.97
C VAL A 20 -3.65 -7.34 -12.74
N CYS A 21 -4.70 -6.71 -13.27
CA CYS A 21 -6.05 -7.22 -13.12
C CYS A 21 -6.15 -8.63 -13.69
N HIS A 22 -5.57 -8.82 -14.87
CA HIS A 22 -5.60 -10.12 -15.50
C HIS A 22 -4.79 -11.15 -14.71
N LYS A 23 -3.59 -10.75 -14.27
CA LYS A 23 -2.74 -11.67 -13.55
C LYS A 23 -3.33 -12.12 -12.25
N LEU A 24 -4.06 -11.26 -11.56
CA LEU A 24 -4.64 -11.58 -10.27
C LEU A 24 -6.05 -12.13 -10.40
N SER A 25 -6.58 -12.22 -11.61
CA SER A 25 -7.98 -12.58 -11.84
C SER A 25 -8.89 -11.68 -11.02
N ALA A 26 -8.58 -10.41 -10.99
CA ALA A 26 -9.31 -9.45 -10.19
C ALA A 26 -10.48 -8.88 -10.97
N HIS A 27 -11.46 -8.36 -10.26
CA HIS A 27 -12.59 -7.69 -10.87
C HIS A 27 -12.19 -6.29 -11.32
N ALA A 28 -11.38 -5.62 -10.54
CA ALA A 28 -10.96 -4.26 -10.82
C ALA A 28 -9.63 -3.99 -10.14
N VAL A 29 -8.87 -3.06 -10.71
CA VAL A 29 -7.58 -2.68 -10.15
C VAL A 29 -7.42 -1.18 -10.27
N LEU A 30 -6.88 -0.57 -9.23
CA LEU A 30 -6.37 0.78 -9.27
C LEU A 30 -4.91 0.75 -8.89
N LEU A 31 -4.09 1.44 -9.66
CA LEU A 31 -2.67 1.57 -9.37
C LEU A 31 -2.33 3.03 -9.16
N LEU A 32 -1.74 3.33 -8.04
CA LEU A 32 -1.25 4.65 -7.73
C LEU A 32 0.26 4.55 -7.73
N VAL A 33 0.89 5.28 -8.62
CA VAL A 33 2.32 5.14 -8.86
C VAL A 33 2.99 6.48 -8.69
N VAL A 34 4.10 6.50 -7.98
CA VAL A 34 4.95 7.68 -7.92
C VAL A 34 6.13 7.37 -8.83
N THR A 35 6.28 8.14 -9.88
CA THR A 35 7.35 7.91 -10.84
C THR A 35 8.66 8.45 -10.29
N GLN A 36 9.75 8.13 -10.98
CA GLN A 36 11.06 8.51 -10.48
C GLN A 36 11.24 10.01 -10.39
N ASP A 37 10.55 10.77 -11.23
CA ASP A 37 10.65 12.22 -11.18
C ASP A 37 9.68 12.83 -10.15
N GLY A 38 8.99 11.99 -9.38
CA GLY A 38 8.13 12.48 -8.32
C GLY A 38 6.70 12.72 -8.71
N ALA A 39 6.34 12.49 -9.96
CA ALA A 39 4.95 12.68 -10.37
C ALA A 39 4.09 11.51 -9.89
N ILE A 40 2.83 11.80 -9.62
CA ILE A 40 1.90 10.77 -9.18
C ILE A 40 0.97 10.45 -10.32
N SER A 41 0.80 9.17 -10.59
CA SER A 41 -0.05 8.70 -11.67
C SER A 41 -1.05 7.71 -11.12
N LEU A 42 -2.29 7.81 -11.57
CA LEU A 42 -3.33 6.88 -11.18
C LEU A 42 -3.84 6.19 -12.43
N SER A 43 -3.87 4.89 -12.40
CA SER A 43 -4.31 4.10 -13.52
C SER A 43 -5.33 3.09 -13.02
N GLY A 44 -6.35 2.82 -13.80
CA GLY A 44 -7.38 1.89 -13.36
C GLY A 44 -7.85 0.98 -14.47
N HIS A 45 -8.41 -0.15 -14.09
CA HIS A 45 -9.00 -1.08 -15.03
C HIS A 45 -10.23 -1.69 -14.36
N GLY A 46 -11.31 -1.74 -15.08
CA GLY A 46 -12.55 -2.32 -14.57
C GLY A 46 -13.38 -1.40 -13.70
N VAL A 47 -13.05 -0.10 -13.67
CA VAL A 47 -13.77 0.87 -12.87
C VAL A 47 -13.96 2.16 -13.64
N ASN A 48 -15.03 2.87 -13.33
CA ASN A 48 -15.19 4.23 -13.81
C ASN A 48 -14.70 5.18 -12.72
N HIS A 49 -14.78 6.49 -12.97
CA HIS A 49 -14.24 7.47 -12.03
C HIS A 49 -14.94 7.44 -10.68
N ALA A 50 -16.25 7.22 -10.67
CA ALA A 50 -16.99 7.20 -9.40
C ALA A 50 -16.59 5.99 -8.58
N ALA A 51 -16.50 4.83 -9.22
CA ALA A 51 -16.07 3.62 -8.53
C ALA A 51 -14.63 3.72 -8.07
N ALA A 52 -13.78 4.36 -8.88
CA ALA A 52 -12.39 4.56 -8.49
C ALA A 52 -12.29 5.42 -7.25
N ASN A 53 -13.08 6.49 -7.17
CA ASN A 53 -13.07 7.32 -5.97
C ASN A 53 -13.50 6.55 -4.74
N GLU A 54 -14.48 5.70 -4.89
CA GLU A 54 -14.92 4.88 -3.77
C GLU A 54 -13.84 3.88 -3.38
N MET A 55 -13.19 3.26 -4.35
CA MET A 55 -12.10 2.34 -4.06
C MET A 55 -10.95 3.04 -3.34
N LEU A 56 -10.61 4.25 -3.77
CA LEU A 56 -9.54 5.00 -3.12
C LEU A 56 -9.91 5.32 -1.68
N SER A 57 -11.14 5.71 -1.44
CA SER A 57 -11.60 6.02 -0.11
C SER A 57 -11.54 4.79 0.79
N ARG A 58 -11.98 3.65 0.27
CA ARG A 58 -11.92 2.41 1.03
C ARG A 58 -10.49 1.97 1.25
N GLY A 59 -9.64 2.20 0.26
CA GLY A 59 -8.22 1.86 0.38
C GLY A 59 -7.54 2.65 1.49
N ILE A 60 -7.86 3.94 1.60
CA ILE A 60 -7.33 4.76 2.68
C ILE A 60 -7.77 4.19 4.02
N HIS A 61 -9.05 3.85 4.15
CA HIS A 61 -9.57 3.30 5.39
C HIS A 61 -8.88 1.97 5.74
N LEU A 62 -8.72 1.10 4.74
CA LEU A 62 -8.03 -0.17 4.96
C LEU A 62 -6.59 0.03 5.37
N ASN A 63 -5.93 1.02 4.76
CA ASN A 63 -4.55 1.30 5.11
C ASN A 63 -4.42 1.72 6.56
N TYR A 64 -5.33 2.55 7.04
CA TYR A 64 -5.31 2.94 8.45
C TYR A 64 -5.61 1.75 9.36
N GLN A 65 -6.56 0.90 8.97
CA GLN A 65 -6.88 -0.27 9.78
C GLN A 65 -5.70 -1.23 9.85
N GLN A 66 -5.02 -1.43 8.74
CA GLN A 66 -3.87 -2.33 8.71
C GLN A 66 -2.72 -1.77 9.54
N HIS A 67 -2.52 -0.47 9.49
CA HIS A 67 -1.49 0.15 10.30
C HIS A 67 -1.81 -0.02 11.78
N ASP A 68 -3.06 0.24 12.17
CA ASP A 68 -3.44 0.13 13.57
C ASP A 68 -3.29 -1.31 14.05
N ALA A 69 -3.68 -2.27 13.23
CA ALA A 69 -3.55 -3.67 13.61
C ALA A 69 -2.08 -4.05 13.78
N ALA A 70 -1.22 -3.56 12.89
CA ALA A 70 0.20 -3.85 12.98
C ALA A 70 0.81 -3.24 14.24
N VAL A 71 0.42 -2.04 14.58
CA VAL A 71 0.91 -1.40 15.79
C VAL A 71 0.46 -2.16 17.02
N LEU A 72 -0.81 -2.55 17.06
CA LEU A 72 -1.33 -3.28 18.22
C LEU A 72 -0.67 -4.63 18.36
N ALA A 73 -0.34 -5.26 17.24
CA ALA A 73 0.32 -6.55 17.27
C ALA A 73 1.82 -6.44 17.54
N GLY A 74 2.35 -5.25 17.59
CA GLY A 74 3.77 -5.07 17.75
C GLY A 74 4.55 -5.42 16.50
N ALA A 75 3.88 -5.45 15.35
CA ALA A 75 4.50 -5.86 14.12
C ALA A 75 4.70 -4.72 13.14
N ALA A 76 4.58 -3.50 13.57
CA ALA A 76 4.73 -2.37 12.68
C ALA A 76 6.17 -2.06 12.37
N GLY A 77 7.06 -2.91 12.73
CA GLY A 77 8.44 -2.76 12.38
C GLY A 77 9.15 -1.75 13.22
N GLU A 78 10.13 -1.12 12.61
CA GLU A 78 11.01 -0.27 13.36
C GLU A 78 10.33 0.95 13.90
N GLU A 79 9.35 1.45 13.21
CA GLU A 79 8.67 2.64 13.69
C GLU A 79 7.98 2.40 15.01
N ALA A 80 7.27 1.27 15.13
CA ALA A 80 6.59 0.97 16.36
C ALA A 80 7.58 0.67 17.46
N GLN A 81 8.65 -0.03 17.13
CA GLN A 81 9.66 -0.33 18.13
C GLN A 81 10.36 0.92 18.59
N GLU A 82 10.63 1.82 17.67
CA GLU A 82 11.27 3.08 18.02
C GLU A 82 10.37 3.90 18.92
N ALA A 83 9.09 3.98 18.60
CA ALA A 83 8.16 4.74 19.41
C ALA A 83 8.04 4.13 20.81
N ALA A 84 7.99 2.81 20.87
CA ALA A 84 7.91 2.14 22.16
C ALA A 84 9.16 2.38 23.00
N ARG A 85 10.32 2.36 22.33
CA ARG A 85 11.55 2.59 23.04
C ARG A 85 11.64 4.00 23.57
N ARG A 86 11.22 4.98 22.77
CA ARG A 86 11.24 6.36 23.22
C ARG A 86 10.32 6.57 24.41
N LEU A 87 9.14 5.93 24.36
CA LEU A 87 8.22 6.06 25.47
C LEU A 87 8.81 5.44 26.74
N ALA A 88 9.44 4.29 26.60
CA ALA A 88 10.06 3.65 27.75
C ALA A 88 11.18 4.49 28.33
N GLU A 89 11.97 5.10 27.44
CA GLU A 89 13.05 5.94 27.92
C GLU A 89 12.51 7.17 28.62
N ALA A 90 11.46 7.75 28.11
CA ALA A 90 10.88 8.92 28.75
C ALA A 90 10.34 8.56 30.12
N ASN A 91 9.66 7.43 30.21
CA ASN A 91 9.17 7.01 31.53
C ASN A 91 10.31 6.71 32.48
N HIS A 92 11.35 6.05 31.96
CA HIS A 92 12.46 5.68 32.83
C HIS A 92 13.22 6.88 33.30
N SER A 93 13.45 7.84 32.40
CA SER A 93 14.31 8.94 32.80
C SER A 93 13.55 10.06 33.45
N GLY A 94 12.27 10.19 33.21
CA GLY A 94 11.57 11.31 33.74
C GLY A 94 10.56 10.97 34.74
N GLY A 95 9.99 9.86 34.67
CA GLY A 95 8.91 9.58 35.51
C GLY A 95 9.17 8.73 36.64
N MET A 96 10.28 8.16 36.60
CA MET A 96 10.51 7.30 37.54
C MET A 96 11.03 7.77 38.67
N GLN A 97 11.24 8.88 38.69
CA GLN A 97 11.85 9.36 39.81
C GLN A 97 11.02 9.50 40.92
#